data_a2cdfe73bde17b55ec5e892ae355cd53
#
_entry.id   a2cdfe73bde17b55ec5e892ae355cd53
#
_cell.length_a   1.000
_cell.length_b   1.000
_cell.length_c   1.000
_cell.angle_alpha   90.00
_cell.angle_beta   90.00
_cell.angle_gamma   90.00
#
_symmetry.space_group_name_H-M   'P 1'
#
loop_
_entity.id
_entity.type
_entity.pdbx_description
1 polymer ?
#
loop_
_entity_poly.entity_id
_entity_poly.type
_entity_poly.pdbx_seq_one_letter_code
_entity_poly.pdbx_strand_id
1 'polypeptide(L)'
;LGKESAEDWVCYCSETEEERRKRPGCLWKDWEKQEVSTQKYVSITIPLKLTGGISIRKYSTRPEEADFEQLTIQQIFENGEEKQSVPVIPGTSWAGAVRSRTKKLLKDLNCSEEAAERMINGWFGYVDVKAGKGKKTAQQSMIVIGESVLKNSVPLVTTRNKINRFSAATVDGALYTEKAYFGGETQLEIKIRKDKENCYQLLAGMLS
;
A
#
# COMPACT_ATOMS: atom_id res chain seq x y z
N LEU A 1 9.41 -12.31 -16.21
CA LEU A 1 8.71 -13.28 -17.06
C LEU A 1 9.34 -13.20 -18.45
N GLY A 2 9.82 -14.34 -18.99
CA GLY A 2 10.26 -14.44 -20.37
C GLY A 2 9.05 -14.32 -21.31
N LYS A 3 9.31 -14.10 -22.62
CA LYS A 3 8.26 -13.97 -23.64
C LYS A 3 7.35 -15.19 -23.69
N GLU A 4 7.94 -16.38 -23.58
CA GLU A 4 7.22 -17.66 -23.54
C GLU A 4 6.29 -17.78 -22.33
N SER A 5 6.72 -17.31 -21.15
CA SER A 5 5.88 -17.32 -19.95
C SER A 5 4.68 -16.38 -20.04
N ALA A 6 4.79 -15.27 -20.80
CA ALA A 6 3.70 -14.35 -21.03
C ALA A 6 2.65 -14.93 -22.01
N GLU A 7 3.12 -15.61 -23.05
CA GLU A 7 2.26 -16.32 -24.02
C GLU A 7 1.51 -17.48 -23.34
N ASP A 8 2.20 -18.26 -22.50
CA ASP A 8 1.59 -19.33 -21.70
C ASP A 8 0.52 -18.81 -20.73
N TRP A 9 0.76 -17.65 -20.12
CA TRP A 9 -0.23 -17.01 -19.24
C TRP A 9 -1.48 -16.58 -20.02
N VAL A 10 -1.30 -15.97 -21.19
CA VAL A 10 -2.42 -15.56 -22.06
C VAL A 10 -3.24 -16.77 -22.49
N CYS A 11 -2.57 -17.86 -22.91
CA CYS A 11 -3.23 -19.12 -23.26
C CYS A 11 -4.00 -19.69 -22.06
N TYR A 12 -3.38 -19.72 -20.87
CA TYR A 12 -4.03 -20.19 -19.64
C TYR A 12 -5.30 -19.41 -19.30
N CYS A 13 -5.31 -18.11 -19.52
CA CYS A 13 -6.49 -17.27 -19.27
C CYS A 13 -7.64 -17.53 -20.26
N SER A 14 -7.34 -17.99 -21.49
CA SER A 14 -8.31 -18.29 -22.53
C SER A 14 -8.83 -19.73 -22.54
N GLU A 15 -8.17 -20.64 -21.81
CA GLU A 15 -8.50 -22.07 -21.75
C GLU A 15 -9.70 -22.35 -20.84
N THR A 16 -10.42 -23.43 -21.17
CA THR A 16 -11.44 -24.01 -20.31
C THR A 16 -10.85 -24.66 -19.07
N GLU A 17 -11.66 -24.89 -18.04
CA GLU A 17 -11.20 -25.52 -16.79
C GLU A 17 -10.65 -26.94 -17.01
N GLU A 18 -11.20 -27.68 -17.98
CA GLU A 18 -10.72 -29.02 -18.33
C GLU A 18 -9.35 -29.00 -19.01
N GLU A 19 -9.11 -28.03 -19.87
CA GLU A 19 -7.81 -27.85 -20.53
C GLU A 19 -6.72 -27.44 -19.54
N ARG A 20 -7.05 -26.56 -18.59
CA ARG A 20 -6.15 -26.16 -17.50
C ARG A 20 -5.71 -27.34 -16.63
N ARG A 21 -6.63 -28.27 -16.33
CA ARG A 21 -6.33 -29.48 -15.53
C ARG A 21 -5.39 -30.44 -16.23
N LYS A 22 -5.35 -30.43 -17.55
CA LYS A 22 -4.49 -31.29 -18.38
C LYS A 22 -3.08 -30.74 -18.59
N ARG A 23 -2.85 -29.46 -18.28
CA ARG A 23 -1.52 -28.88 -18.39
C ARG A 23 -0.56 -29.50 -17.37
N PRO A 24 0.61 -29.96 -17.77
CA PRO A 24 1.64 -30.33 -16.83
C PRO A 24 2.03 -29.08 -16.03
N GLY A 25 2.11 -29.19 -14.70
CA GLY A 25 2.42 -28.09 -13.78
C GLY A 25 3.84 -27.53 -13.92
N CYS A 26 4.26 -27.21 -15.13
CA CYS A 26 5.62 -26.77 -15.46
C CYS A 26 5.90 -25.30 -15.14
N LEU A 27 4.86 -24.48 -14.99
CA LEU A 27 5.00 -23.01 -14.78
C LEU A 27 5.75 -22.63 -13.50
N TRP A 28 5.78 -23.51 -12.49
CA TRP A 28 6.40 -23.22 -11.19
C TRP A 28 7.85 -23.69 -11.06
N LYS A 29 8.26 -24.73 -11.81
CA LYS A 29 9.60 -25.31 -11.70
C LYS A 29 10.71 -24.42 -12.27
N ASP A 30 10.39 -23.58 -13.24
CA ASP A 30 11.36 -22.67 -13.85
C ASP A 30 11.47 -21.33 -13.08
N TRP A 31 10.51 -21.01 -12.24
CA TRP A 31 10.54 -19.81 -11.40
C TRP A 31 11.55 -19.91 -10.26
N GLU A 32 11.78 -21.09 -9.71
CA GLU A 32 12.77 -21.30 -8.65
C GLU A 32 14.22 -21.12 -9.14
N LYS A 33 14.45 -21.17 -10.45
CA LYS A 33 15.79 -21.07 -11.06
C LYS A 33 16.14 -19.69 -11.61
N GLN A 34 15.19 -18.79 -11.75
CA GLN A 34 15.50 -17.42 -12.14
C GLN A 34 15.92 -16.64 -10.88
N GLU A 35 17.22 -16.47 -10.70
CA GLU A 35 17.76 -15.42 -9.83
C GLU A 35 17.20 -14.11 -10.33
N VAL A 36 16.11 -13.66 -9.69
CA VAL A 36 15.58 -12.32 -9.92
C VAL A 36 16.70 -11.35 -9.53
N SER A 37 17.34 -10.76 -10.53
CA SER A 37 18.39 -9.77 -10.30
C SER A 37 17.81 -8.65 -9.42
N THR A 38 18.02 -8.76 -8.12
CA THR A 38 17.63 -7.75 -7.11
C THR A 38 18.41 -6.45 -7.26
N GLN A 39 19.30 -6.38 -8.25
CA GLN A 39 20.20 -5.25 -8.46
C GLN A 39 19.54 -3.96 -8.97
N LYS A 40 18.28 -4.00 -9.38
CA LYS A 40 17.56 -2.80 -9.90
C LYS A 40 17.07 -1.84 -8.82
N TYR A 41 16.98 -2.30 -7.59
CA TYR A 41 16.45 -1.54 -6.46
C TYR A 41 17.40 -1.58 -5.28
N VAL A 42 17.39 -0.53 -4.49
CA VAL A 42 17.92 -0.52 -3.12
C VAL A 42 16.72 -0.52 -2.19
N SER A 43 16.75 -1.40 -1.19
CA SER A 43 15.72 -1.51 -0.17
C SER A 43 16.17 -0.85 1.12
N ILE A 44 15.28 -0.07 1.73
CA ILE A 44 15.42 0.51 3.06
C ILE A 44 14.29 -0.07 3.90
N THR A 45 14.63 -0.69 5.03
CA THR A 45 13.65 -1.22 5.99
C THR A 45 13.70 -0.40 7.26
N ILE A 46 12.55 0.14 7.68
CA ILE A 46 12.42 1.01 8.84
C ILE A 46 11.49 0.34 9.84
N PRO A 47 11.98 -0.05 11.04
CA PRO A 47 11.11 -0.51 12.10
C PRO A 47 10.33 0.67 12.68
N LEU A 48 9.03 0.51 12.85
CA LEU A 48 8.13 1.54 13.34
C LEU A 48 7.29 0.99 14.49
N LYS A 49 7.08 1.82 15.50
CA LYS A 49 6.17 1.54 16.62
C LYS A 49 4.98 2.48 16.56
N LEU A 50 3.78 1.92 16.59
CA LEU A 50 2.55 2.67 16.64
C LEU A 50 2.27 3.08 18.09
N THR A 51 2.19 4.39 18.36
CA THR A 51 1.92 4.94 19.70
C THR A 51 0.45 5.29 19.93
N GLY A 52 -0.37 5.27 18.87
CA GLY A 52 -1.79 5.59 18.89
C GLY A 52 -2.63 4.54 18.18
N GLY A 53 -3.78 4.97 17.67
CA GLY A 53 -4.68 4.13 16.89
C GLY A 53 -4.48 4.30 15.38
N ILE A 54 -4.75 3.23 14.64
CA ILE A 54 -4.82 3.24 13.18
C ILE A 54 -6.15 2.67 12.71
N SER A 55 -6.73 3.31 11.69
CA SER A 55 -7.95 2.87 11.03
C SER A 55 -7.84 3.17 9.54
N ILE A 56 -7.44 2.15 8.79
CA ILE A 56 -7.48 2.16 7.32
C ILE A 56 -8.72 1.38 6.93
N ARG A 57 -9.77 2.09 6.59
CA ARG A 57 -11.12 1.57 6.57
C ARG A 57 -11.37 0.56 5.46
N LYS A 58 -11.87 -0.59 5.86
CA LYS A 58 -12.58 -1.55 5.04
C LYS A 58 -14.06 -1.44 5.40
N TYR A 59 -14.93 -1.30 4.41
CA TYR A 59 -16.37 -1.37 4.65
C TYR A 59 -16.76 -2.81 4.92
N SER A 60 -17.48 -3.06 6.04
CA SER A 60 -18.07 -4.35 6.30
C SER A 60 -19.39 -4.47 5.53
N THR A 61 -19.63 -5.64 4.95
CA THR A 61 -20.92 -6.01 4.34
C THR A 61 -21.75 -6.89 5.27
N ARG A 62 -21.26 -7.19 6.47
CA ARG A 62 -21.94 -8.06 7.44
C ARG A 62 -22.60 -7.20 8.51
N PRO A 63 -23.91 -7.40 8.76
CA PRO A 63 -24.66 -6.59 9.73
C PRO A 63 -24.17 -6.71 11.18
N GLU A 64 -23.44 -7.79 11.49
CA GLU A 64 -22.95 -8.10 12.85
C GLU A 64 -21.58 -7.48 13.15
N GLU A 65 -20.91 -6.94 12.13
CA GLU A 65 -19.58 -6.33 12.24
C GLU A 65 -19.71 -4.82 12.40
N ALA A 66 -18.61 -4.16 12.79
CA ALA A 66 -18.57 -2.71 12.85
C ALA A 66 -18.73 -2.11 11.42
N ASP A 67 -19.38 -0.95 11.31
CA ASP A 67 -19.61 -0.26 10.02
C ASP A 67 -18.29 -0.01 9.27
N PHE A 68 -17.24 0.26 10.02
CA PHE A 68 -15.89 0.44 9.50
C PHE A 68 -14.90 -0.42 10.29
N GLU A 69 -14.12 -1.21 9.56
CA GLU A 69 -13.06 -2.01 10.14
C GLU A 69 -11.70 -1.62 9.57
N GLN A 70 -10.66 -1.79 10.38
CA GLN A 70 -9.28 -1.76 9.88
C GLN A 70 -9.10 -2.86 8.84
N LEU A 71 -8.44 -2.53 7.72
CA LEU A 71 -8.07 -3.50 6.69
C LEU A 71 -7.21 -4.61 7.30
N THR A 72 -7.60 -5.85 7.02
CA THR A 72 -6.90 -7.05 7.48
C THR A 72 -6.67 -7.99 6.30
N ILE A 73 -5.64 -8.82 6.40
CA ILE A 73 -5.40 -9.96 5.50
C ILE A 73 -5.49 -11.26 6.28
N GLN A 74 -5.81 -12.34 5.57
CA GLN A 74 -5.74 -13.69 6.12
C GLN A 74 -4.31 -14.20 6.00
N GLN A 75 -3.65 -14.43 7.11
CA GLN A 75 -2.33 -15.05 7.13
C GLN A 75 -2.49 -16.55 7.38
N ILE A 76 -1.89 -17.36 6.51
CA ILE A 76 -1.82 -18.82 6.66
C ILE A 76 -0.46 -19.11 7.31
N PHE A 77 -0.48 -19.77 8.46
CA PHE A 77 0.75 -20.23 9.09
C PHE A 77 1.26 -21.52 8.42
N GLU A 78 2.56 -21.71 8.39
CA GLU A 78 3.22 -22.85 7.72
C GLU A 78 2.75 -24.22 8.22
N ASN A 79 2.19 -24.28 9.40
CA ASN A 79 1.67 -25.53 10.03
C ASN A 79 0.27 -25.94 9.53
N GLY A 80 -0.33 -25.22 8.59
CA GLY A 80 -1.68 -25.53 8.07
C GLY A 80 -2.82 -25.26 9.06
N GLU A 81 -2.50 -24.77 10.26
CA GLU A 81 -3.46 -24.47 11.30
C GLU A 81 -3.81 -22.97 11.27
N GLU A 82 -5.11 -22.72 11.34
CA GLU A 82 -5.82 -21.45 11.50
C GLU A 82 -5.38 -20.24 10.64
N LYS A 83 -6.30 -19.83 9.79
CA LYS A 83 -6.28 -18.52 9.13
C LYS A 83 -6.48 -17.41 10.17
N GLN A 84 -5.43 -16.71 10.53
CA GLN A 84 -5.55 -15.56 11.40
C GLN A 84 -5.70 -14.26 10.57
N SER A 85 -6.72 -13.47 10.92
CA SER A 85 -6.90 -12.13 10.35
C SER A 85 -5.95 -11.15 11.03
N VAL A 86 -4.98 -10.62 10.29
CA VAL A 86 -3.98 -9.67 10.81
C VAL A 86 -4.17 -8.29 10.19
N PRO A 87 -4.08 -7.21 10.98
CA PRO A 87 -4.21 -5.87 10.47
C PRO A 87 -2.99 -5.51 9.62
N VAL A 88 -3.24 -4.79 8.51
CA VAL A 88 -2.20 -4.39 7.57
C VAL A 88 -2.30 -2.91 7.22
N ILE A 89 -1.18 -2.35 6.83
CA ILE A 89 -1.06 -1.02 6.28
C ILE A 89 -0.69 -1.17 4.80
N PRO A 90 -1.61 -0.89 3.86
CA PRO A 90 -1.34 -1.02 2.44
C PRO A 90 -0.21 -0.11 1.97
N GLY A 91 0.53 -0.54 0.96
CA GLY A 91 1.59 0.26 0.34
C GLY A 91 1.08 1.60 -0.20
N THR A 92 -0.17 1.67 -0.66
CA THR A 92 -0.81 2.92 -1.10
C THR A 92 -1.02 3.91 0.03
N SER A 93 -1.37 3.45 1.23
CA SER A 93 -1.50 4.30 2.42
C SER A 93 -0.14 4.83 2.86
N TRP A 94 0.88 3.97 2.87
CA TRP A 94 2.26 4.38 3.13
C TRP A 94 2.75 5.39 2.09
N ALA A 95 2.55 5.11 0.79
CA ALA A 95 2.95 6.02 -0.29
C ALA A 95 2.29 7.39 -0.15
N GLY A 96 1.01 7.43 0.20
CA GLY A 96 0.28 8.67 0.47
C GLY A 96 0.87 9.46 1.66
N ALA A 97 1.16 8.76 2.77
CA ALA A 97 1.74 9.37 3.98
C ALA A 97 3.15 9.92 3.70
N VAL A 98 4.03 9.12 3.07
CA VAL A 98 5.38 9.54 2.71
C VAL A 98 5.36 10.70 1.72
N ARG A 99 4.52 10.64 0.68
CA ARG A 99 4.34 11.74 -0.29
C ARG A 99 3.90 13.03 0.39
N SER A 100 2.94 12.95 1.30
CA SER A 100 2.43 14.12 2.05
C SER A 100 3.51 14.71 2.97
N ARG A 101 4.25 13.86 3.68
CA ARG A 101 5.36 14.29 4.54
C ARG A 101 6.46 14.97 3.74
N THR A 102 6.83 14.38 2.60
CA THR A 102 7.79 14.94 1.63
C THR A 102 7.38 16.35 1.21
N LYS A 103 6.12 16.52 0.81
CA LYS A 103 5.59 17.84 0.41
C LYS A 103 5.73 18.88 1.52
N LYS A 104 5.44 18.49 2.76
CA LYS A 104 5.58 19.36 3.93
C LYS A 104 7.05 19.75 4.15
N LEU A 105 7.97 18.78 4.12
CA LEU A 105 9.40 19.03 4.31
C LEU A 105 9.98 19.97 3.24
N LEU A 106 9.63 19.75 1.98
CA LEU A 106 10.08 20.65 0.89
C LEU A 106 9.57 22.08 1.10
N LYS A 107 8.35 22.23 1.61
CA LYS A 107 7.81 23.55 1.97
C LYS A 107 8.56 24.17 3.15
N ASP A 108 8.84 23.39 4.18
CA ASP A 108 9.60 23.86 5.37
C ASP A 108 11.05 24.24 5.00
N LEU A 109 11.61 23.63 3.93
CA LEU A 109 12.91 24.00 3.33
C LEU A 109 12.84 25.17 2.37
N ASN A 110 11.72 25.89 2.30
CA ASN A 110 11.49 27.04 1.42
C ASN A 110 11.63 26.74 -0.09
N CYS A 111 11.40 25.49 -0.52
CA CYS A 111 11.29 25.17 -1.93
C CYS A 111 10.04 25.84 -2.53
N SER A 112 10.15 26.39 -3.74
CA SER A 112 8.98 26.90 -4.44
C SER A 112 7.97 25.77 -4.71
N GLU A 113 6.69 26.09 -4.73
CA GLU A 113 5.62 25.10 -4.91
C GLU A 113 5.80 24.31 -6.21
N GLU A 114 6.19 24.99 -7.30
CA GLU A 114 6.44 24.36 -8.59
C GLU A 114 7.66 23.41 -8.57
N ALA A 115 8.74 23.78 -7.85
CA ALA A 115 9.90 22.92 -7.70
C ALA A 115 9.56 21.68 -6.86
N ALA A 116 8.86 21.87 -5.74
CA ALA A 116 8.41 20.79 -4.87
C ALA A 116 7.51 19.81 -5.63
N GLU A 117 6.57 20.31 -6.41
CA GLU A 117 5.66 19.46 -7.19
C GLU A 117 6.39 18.67 -8.28
N ARG A 118 7.34 19.28 -8.98
CA ARG A 118 8.19 18.58 -9.97
C ARG A 118 8.97 17.44 -9.30
N MET A 119 9.59 17.69 -8.14
CA MET A 119 10.34 16.68 -7.40
C MET A 119 9.44 15.52 -6.94
N ILE A 120 8.30 15.83 -6.33
CA ILE A 120 7.34 14.83 -5.87
C ILE A 120 6.82 13.98 -7.05
N ASN A 121 6.45 14.60 -8.14
CA ASN A 121 5.98 13.91 -9.33
C ASN A 121 7.08 13.04 -9.95
N GLY A 122 8.33 13.50 -9.90
CA GLY A 122 9.49 12.72 -10.34
C GLY A 122 9.68 11.45 -9.51
N TRP A 123 9.45 11.49 -8.18
CA TRP A 123 9.69 10.36 -7.29
C TRP A 123 8.50 9.41 -7.17
N PHE A 124 7.31 9.96 -6.96
CA PHE A 124 6.09 9.17 -6.72
C PHE A 124 5.28 8.87 -7.98
N GLY A 125 5.72 9.43 -9.12
CA GLY A 125 4.98 9.33 -10.35
C GLY A 125 3.75 10.26 -10.38
N TYR A 126 3.18 10.39 -11.57
CA TYR A 126 1.95 11.16 -11.79
C TYR A 126 1.20 10.68 -13.02
N VAL A 127 -0.08 11.01 -13.08
CA VAL A 127 -0.92 10.86 -14.26
C VAL A 127 -1.51 12.23 -14.59
N ASP A 128 -1.24 12.73 -15.78
CA ASP A 128 -1.83 13.97 -16.27
C ASP A 128 -3.08 13.66 -17.11
N VAL A 129 -4.22 13.79 -16.48
CA VAL A 129 -5.54 13.53 -17.11
C VAL A 129 -5.90 14.61 -18.14
N LYS A 130 -5.25 15.80 -18.07
CA LYS A 130 -5.55 16.94 -18.95
C LYS A 130 -4.67 17.01 -20.19
N ALA A 131 -3.65 16.17 -20.28
CA ALA A 131 -2.76 16.17 -21.43
C ALA A 131 -3.49 15.68 -22.68
N GLY A 132 -3.51 16.50 -23.74
CA GLY A 132 -4.10 16.12 -25.01
C GLY A 132 -3.43 14.90 -25.66
N LYS A 133 -4.14 14.26 -26.60
CA LYS A 133 -3.64 13.09 -27.34
C LYS A 133 -2.22 13.35 -27.90
N GLY A 134 -1.27 12.50 -27.55
CA GLY A 134 0.13 12.54 -28.04
C GLY A 134 1.18 13.11 -27.08
N LYS A 135 0.82 13.61 -25.88
CA LYS A 135 1.76 14.01 -24.83
C LYS A 135 1.92 12.88 -23.77
N LYS A 136 3.10 12.85 -23.11
CA LYS A 136 3.28 11.94 -21.95
C LYS A 136 2.27 12.29 -20.89
N THR A 137 1.31 11.39 -20.67
CA THR A 137 0.20 11.57 -19.73
C THR A 137 0.47 10.95 -18.38
N ALA A 138 1.54 10.18 -18.23
CA ALA A 138 1.87 9.51 -16.98
C ALA A 138 3.38 9.25 -16.84
N GLN A 139 3.86 9.23 -15.60
CA GLN A 139 5.20 8.79 -15.21
C GLN A 139 5.08 7.78 -14.08
N GLN A 140 5.77 6.65 -14.22
CA GLN A 140 5.82 5.63 -13.17
C GLN A 140 6.62 6.13 -11.97
N SER A 141 6.20 5.72 -10.77
CA SER A 141 6.94 5.97 -9.53
C SER A 141 8.33 5.32 -9.57
N MET A 142 9.33 6.02 -9.05
CA MET A 142 10.67 5.49 -8.79
C MET A 142 10.76 4.80 -7.43
N ILE A 143 9.80 5.06 -6.56
CA ILE A 143 9.70 4.54 -5.21
C ILE A 143 8.60 3.48 -5.20
N VAL A 144 8.92 2.30 -4.68
CA VAL A 144 7.96 1.22 -4.45
C VAL A 144 7.86 1.01 -2.95
N ILE A 145 6.67 1.09 -2.41
CA ILE A 145 6.39 0.89 -0.99
C ILE A 145 5.47 -0.31 -0.87
N GLY A 146 5.93 -1.29 -0.12
CA GLY A 146 5.19 -2.52 0.13
C GLY A 146 4.10 -2.37 1.20
N GLU A 147 3.25 -3.37 1.27
CA GLU A 147 2.33 -3.57 2.38
C GLU A 147 3.11 -3.98 3.63
N SER A 148 2.63 -3.61 4.81
CA SER A 148 3.22 -4.02 6.07
C SER A 148 2.17 -4.54 7.05
N VAL A 149 2.52 -5.63 7.75
CA VAL A 149 1.69 -6.23 8.80
C VAL A 149 1.93 -5.48 10.10
N LEU A 150 0.84 -5.19 10.82
CA LEU A 150 0.90 -4.61 12.16
C LEU A 150 0.84 -5.74 13.20
N LYS A 151 1.94 -5.96 13.93
CA LYS A 151 2.08 -6.99 14.95
C LYS A 151 1.83 -6.42 16.35
N ASN A 152 1.38 -7.26 17.28
CA ASN A 152 1.19 -6.91 18.70
C ASN A 152 0.26 -5.71 18.92
N SER A 153 -0.72 -5.51 18.05
CA SER A 153 -1.73 -4.45 18.16
C SER A 153 -3.02 -4.99 18.77
N VAL A 154 -3.76 -4.11 19.45
CA VAL A 154 -5.01 -4.47 20.13
C VAL A 154 -6.19 -3.84 19.40
N PRO A 155 -7.20 -4.61 19.00
CA PRO A 155 -8.42 -4.07 18.40
C PRO A 155 -9.28 -3.36 19.45
N LEU A 156 -9.88 -2.23 19.07
CA LEU A 156 -10.85 -1.51 19.89
C LEU A 156 -12.03 -1.10 19.02
N VAL A 157 -13.23 -1.45 19.47
CA VAL A 157 -14.48 -1.02 18.83
C VAL A 157 -14.96 0.25 19.53
N THR A 158 -15.19 1.30 18.77
CA THR A 158 -15.70 2.57 19.26
C THR A 158 -16.96 2.95 18.50
N THR A 159 -17.98 3.40 19.22
CA THR A 159 -19.19 3.97 18.64
C THR A 159 -19.04 5.47 18.60
N ARG A 160 -19.27 6.07 17.45
CA ARG A 160 -19.18 7.53 17.25
C ARG A 160 -20.47 8.08 16.71
N ASN A 161 -20.79 9.31 17.10
CA ASN A 161 -21.88 10.04 16.49
C ASN A 161 -21.44 11.47 16.11
N LYS A 162 -22.23 12.13 15.31
CA LYS A 162 -22.03 13.53 14.93
C LYS A 162 -23.04 14.39 15.68
N ILE A 163 -22.53 15.41 16.35
CA ILE A 163 -23.35 16.40 17.06
C ILE A 163 -23.44 17.67 16.19
N ASN A 164 -24.63 18.16 15.99
CA ASN A 164 -24.86 19.44 15.36
C ASN A 164 -24.46 20.56 16.34
N ARG A 165 -23.54 21.42 15.94
CA ARG A 165 -22.99 22.47 16.80
C ARG A 165 -24.01 23.57 17.15
N PHE A 166 -25.06 23.73 16.36
CA PHE A 166 -26.08 24.75 16.58
C PHE A 166 -27.21 24.26 17.51
N SER A 167 -27.69 23.04 17.30
CA SER A 167 -28.78 22.46 18.07
C SER A 167 -28.32 21.65 19.29
N ALA A 168 -27.01 21.36 19.39
CA ALA A 168 -26.42 20.40 20.34
C ALA A 168 -27.06 19.00 20.31
N ALA A 169 -27.85 18.70 19.27
CA ALA A 169 -28.51 17.42 19.09
C ALA A 169 -27.68 16.50 18.20
N THR A 170 -27.88 15.21 18.33
CA THR A 170 -27.32 14.21 17.42
C THR A 170 -27.91 14.36 16.02
N VAL A 171 -27.07 14.17 15.01
CA VAL A 171 -27.52 14.15 13.61
C VAL A 171 -28.05 12.75 13.30
N ASP A 172 -29.27 12.66 12.78
CA ASP A 172 -29.90 11.39 12.41
C ASP A 172 -29.05 10.68 11.34
N GLY A 173 -28.90 9.34 11.51
CA GLY A 173 -28.10 8.51 10.61
C GLY A 173 -26.59 8.69 10.72
N ALA A 174 -26.09 9.46 11.71
CA ALA A 174 -24.66 9.70 11.90
C ALA A 174 -24.02 8.85 13.02
N LEU A 175 -24.74 7.87 13.53
CA LEU A 175 -24.20 6.86 14.45
C LEU A 175 -23.48 5.79 13.63
N TYR A 176 -22.22 5.52 13.95
CA TYR A 176 -21.46 4.44 13.32
C TYR A 176 -20.46 3.83 14.31
N THR A 177 -20.15 2.57 14.07
CA THR A 177 -19.16 1.80 14.81
C THR A 177 -17.88 1.66 14.00
N GLU A 178 -16.75 1.78 14.65
CA GLU A 178 -15.44 1.65 14.06
C GLU A 178 -14.55 0.72 14.88
N LYS A 179 -13.99 -0.30 14.23
CA LYS A 179 -13.00 -1.20 14.81
C LYS A 179 -11.62 -0.80 14.33
N ALA A 180 -10.91 -0.05 15.16
CA ALA A 180 -9.54 0.38 14.95
C ALA A 180 -8.57 -0.51 15.72
N TYR A 181 -7.27 -0.45 15.37
CA TYR A 181 -6.21 -1.12 16.11
C TYR A 181 -5.30 -0.11 16.79
N PHE A 182 -4.86 -0.40 18.03
CA PHE A 182 -4.04 0.46 18.84
C PHE A 182 -2.72 -0.20 19.20
N GLY A 183 -1.65 0.61 19.23
CA GLY A 183 -0.32 0.13 19.50
C GLY A 183 0.20 -0.83 18.44
N GLY A 184 1.29 -1.49 18.76
CA GLY A 184 1.88 -2.49 17.89
C GLY A 184 3.13 -2.01 17.15
N GLU A 185 3.69 -2.91 16.37
CA GLU A 185 4.94 -2.74 15.66
C GLU A 185 4.78 -3.17 14.20
N THR A 186 5.45 -2.46 13.31
CA THR A 186 5.45 -2.77 11.88
C THR A 186 6.80 -2.46 11.26
N GLN A 187 7.03 -2.93 10.04
CA GLN A 187 8.21 -2.61 9.26
C GLN A 187 7.80 -1.99 7.94
N LEU A 188 8.29 -0.80 7.67
CA LEU A 188 8.10 -0.12 6.39
C LEU A 188 9.27 -0.47 5.47
N GLU A 189 9.00 -1.14 4.36
CA GLU A 189 9.98 -1.41 3.32
C GLU A 189 9.77 -0.44 2.16
N ILE A 190 10.83 0.30 1.83
CA ILE A 190 10.86 1.23 0.70
C ILE A 190 11.93 0.75 -0.27
N LYS A 191 11.55 0.51 -1.53
CA LYS A 191 12.45 0.15 -2.63
C LYS A 191 12.60 1.32 -3.58
N ILE A 192 13.84 1.66 -3.91
CA ILE A 192 14.17 2.78 -4.79
C ILE A 192 14.98 2.26 -5.97
N ARG A 193 14.65 2.71 -7.17
CA ARG A 193 15.38 2.35 -8.38
C ARG A 193 16.81 2.90 -8.34
N LYS A 194 17.80 2.04 -8.61
CA LYS A 194 19.24 2.38 -8.57
C LYS A 194 19.69 3.39 -9.63
N ASP A 195 19.00 3.45 -10.76
CA ASP A 195 19.32 4.39 -11.84
C ASP A 195 19.11 5.87 -11.46
N LYS A 196 18.67 6.13 -10.21
CA LYS A 196 18.36 7.46 -9.68
C LYS A 196 19.04 7.69 -8.33
N GLU A 197 20.34 7.50 -8.28
CA GLU A 197 21.16 7.59 -7.03
C GLU A 197 20.95 8.88 -6.23
N ASN A 198 20.67 10.00 -6.86
CA ASN A 198 20.39 11.27 -6.18
C ASN A 198 19.14 11.25 -5.27
N CYS A 199 18.28 10.24 -5.41
CA CYS A 199 17.08 10.10 -4.58
C CYS A 199 17.38 9.58 -3.16
N TYR A 200 18.54 8.95 -2.93
CA TYR A 200 18.87 8.37 -1.62
C TYR A 200 19.06 9.41 -0.52
N GLN A 201 19.80 10.46 -0.83
CA GLN A 201 20.10 11.54 0.12
C GLN A 201 18.80 12.26 0.55
N LEU A 202 17.91 12.46 -0.40
CA LEU A 202 16.61 13.09 -0.14
C LEU A 202 15.68 12.18 0.65
N LEU A 203 15.64 10.90 0.36
CA LEU A 203 14.85 9.94 1.13
C LEU A 203 15.39 9.76 2.55
N ALA A 204 16.70 9.73 2.74
CA ALA A 204 17.29 9.71 4.08
C ALA A 204 16.89 10.95 4.89
N GLY A 205 16.91 12.13 4.29
CA GLY A 205 16.43 13.36 4.92
C GLY A 205 14.92 13.44 5.17
N MET A 206 14.11 12.61 4.49
CA MET A 206 12.67 12.53 4.69
C MET A 206 12.26 11.60 5.83
N LEU A 207 13.14 10.67 6.17
CA LEU A 207 12.89 9.61 7.15
C LEU A 207 13.54 9.91 8.50
N SER A 208 14.43 10.89 8.55
CA SER A 208 14.99 11.45 9.79
C SER A 208 14.06 12.50 10.42
#